data_bc2f72c26c9d66cf2719d33c7b116a15
#
_entry.id   bc2f72c26c9d66cf2719d33c7b116a15
#
_cell.length_a   1.000
_cell.length_b   1.000
_cell.length_c   1.000
_cell.angle_alpha   90.00
_cell.angle_beta   90.00
_cell.angle_gamma   90.00
#
_symmetry.space_group_name_H-M   'P 1'
#
loop_
_entity.id
_entity.type
_entity.pdbx_description
1 polymer ?
#
loop_
_entity_poly.entity_id
_entity_poly.type
_entity_poly.pdbx_seq_one_letter_code
_entity_poly.pdbx_strand_id
1 'polypeptide(L)'
;MKAIIITGASSGIGTALCKCYAENGYYVFGSVRNTKDAKDLNVVLGDKGESVIFDVTKKDQIRKAYKQIAKKTSKIEILINNAGIALPAPLELTSESDFMDHFSINVMGALNCIQIFLPLLKAPMTTSKPHQIINISSGGGKRGSPFLGAYCMSKHAIEGFSKVLRQEMLLYGIEVCVIAPGAIKTKIWDKGRKNLNTNKYSTSKYSKYMERFSKWLQSLDDIGLSPENFALKVFKISQKHFPPVRIVIHPRPFIGLFLQDVLPTRFFNKLYAKKLGFPKK
;
A
#
# COMPACT_ATOMS: atom_id res chain seq x y z
N MET A 1 22.96 -13.06 -4.46
CA MET A 1 21.61 -12.87 -5.04
C MET A 1 20.99 -11.64 -4.38
N LYS A 2 20.53 -10.66 -5.17
CA LYS A 2 19.74 -9.54 -4.64
C LYS A 2 18.32 -10.03 -4.44
N ALA A 3 17.82 -10.03 -3.22
CA ALA A 3 16.49 -10.56 -2.91
C ALA A 3 15.58 -9.50 -2.31
N ILE A 4 14.28 -9.60 -2.62
CA ILE A 4 13.23 -8.67 -2.16
C ILE A 4 11.98 -9.42 -1.76
N ILE A 5 11.30 -8.93 -0.71
CA ILE A 5 9.96 -9.40 -0.34
C ILE A 5 8.95 -8.30 -0.65
N ILE A 6 7.86 -8.66 -1.32
CA ILE A 6 6.76 -7.74 -1.66
C ILE A 6 5.44 -8.34 -1.18
N THR A 7 4.75 -7.66 -0.26
CA THR A 7 3.48 -8.15 0.26
C THR A 7 2.29 -7.72 -0.62
N GLY A 8 1.25 -8.57 -0.71
CA GLY A 8 0.06 -8.28 -1.49
C GLY A 8 0.30 -8.27 -3.01
N ALA A 9 0.97 -9.30 -3.52
CA ALA A 9 1.43 -9.40 -4.89
C ALA A 9 0.42 -10.02 -5.88
N SER A 10 -0.82 -10.29 -5.45
CA SER A 10 -1.82 -10.97 -6.29
C SER A 10 -2.41 -10.11 -7.41
N SER A 11 -2.25 -8.78 -7.38
CA SER A 11 -2.81 -7.89 -8.40
C SER A 11 -2.27 -6.46 -8.30
N GLY A 12 -2.52 -5.66 -9.31
CA GLY A 12 -2.31 -4.21 -9.33
C GLY A 12 -0.87 -3.80 -9.02
N ILE A 13 -0.67 -2.92 -8.05
CA ILE A 13 0.64 -2.41 -7.65
C ILE A 13 1.59 -3.55 -7.26
N GLY A 14 1.11 -4.53 -6.49
CA GLY A 14 1.95 -5.62 -5.99
C GLY A 14 2.53 -6.48 -7.12
N THR A 15 1.70 -6.91 -8.07
CA THR A 15 2.16 -7.68 -9.24
C THR A 15 3.11 -6.87 -10.11
N ALA A 16 2.80 -5.59 -10.35
CA ALA A 16 3.65 -4.71 -11.14
C ALA A 16 5.02 -4.47 -10.48
N LEU A 17 5.05 -4.32 -9.15
CA LEU A 17 6.30 -4.25 -8.40
C LEU A 17 7.10 -5.56 -8.55
N CYS A 18 6.46 -6.71 -8.37
CA CYS A 18 7.12 -8.01 -8.53
C CYS A 18 7.77 -8.14 -9.91
N LYS A 19 7.03 -7.86 -10.98
CA LYS A 19 7.54 -7.89 -12.36
C LYS A 19 8.71 -6.91 -12.55
N CYS A 20 8.53 -5.67 -12.13
CA CYS A 20 9.55 -4.63 -12.29
C CYS A 20 10.88 -4.99 -11.61
N TYR A 21 10.84 -5.49 -10.36
CA TYR A 21 12.05 -5.88 -9.64
C TYR A 21 12.70 -7.14 -10.24
N ALA A 22 11.90 -8.12 -10.68
CA ALA A 22 12.39 -9.33 -11.34
C ALA A 22 13.13 -9.01 -12.66
N GLU A 23 12.57 -8.10 -13.48
CA GLU A 23 13.19 -7.62 -14.71
C GLU A 23 14.49 -6.83 -14.48
N ASN A 24 14.67 -6.28 -13.26
CA ASN A 24 15.85 -5.51 -12.87
C ASN A 24 16.83 -6.28 -11.97
N GLY A 25 16.84 -7.61 -12.05
CA GLY A 25 17.87 -8.46 -11.47
C GLY A 25 17.69 -8.78 -9.98
N TYR A 26 16.51 -8.60 -9.41
CA TYR A 26 16.16 -9.08 -8.09
C TYR A 26 15.49 -10.46 -8.15
N TYR A 27 15.80 -11.32 -7.21
CA TYR A 27 14.98 -12.49 -6.93
C TYR A 27 13.83 -12.09 -6.02
N VAL A 28 12.59 -12.25 -6.51
CA VAL A 28 11.40 -11.69 -5.89
C VAL A 28 10.62 -12.74 -5.11
N PHE A 29 10.37 -12.50 -3.83
CA PHE A 29 9.40 -13.23 -3.02
C PHE A 29 8.11 -12.42 -2.94
N GLY A 30 7.11 -12.78 -3.77
CA GLY A 30 5.82 -12.10 -3.80
C GLY A 30 4.77 -12.78 -2.92
N SER A 31 4.20 -12.08 -1.92
CA SER A 31 3.19 -12.72 -1.08
C SER A 31 1.79 -12.67 -1.67
N VAL A 32 1.11 -13.80 -1.60
CA VAL A 32 -0.29 -13.98 -1.99
C VAL A 32 -1.03 -14.77 -0.92
N ARG A 33 -2.38 -14.84 -0.98
CA ARG A 33 -3.17 -15.48 0.08
C ARG A 33 -3.68 -16.88 -0.26
N ASN A 34 -3.60 -17.28 -1.51
CA ASN A 34 -4.14 -18.58 -1.97
C ASN A 34 -3.29 -19.16 -3.12
N THR A 35 -3.51 -20.44 -3.39
CA THR A 35 -2.75 -21.19 -4.39
C THR A 35 -3.04 -20.77 -5.83
N LYS A 36 -4.22 -20.22 -6.14
CA LYS A 36 -4.55 -19.71 -7.46
C LYS A 36 -3.68 -18.48 -7.77
N ASP A 37 -3.73 -17.48 -6.90
CA ASP A 37 -2.90 -16.27 -7.04
C ASP A 37 -1.40 -16.61 -7.07
N ALA A 38 -0.98 -17.70 -6.36
CA ALA A 38 0.39 -18.16 -6.35
C ALA A 38 0.83 -18.69 -7.72
N LYS A 39 -0.01 -19.50 -8.37
CA LYS A 39 0.26 -19.99 -9.74
C LYS A 39 0.37 -18.83 -10.73
N ASP A 40 -0.59 -17.90 -10.68
CA ASP A 40 -0.61 -16.75 -11.58
C ASP A 40 0.65 -15.87 -11.40
N LEU A 41 1.06 -15.62 -10.16
CA LEU A 41 2.26 -14.85 -9.87
C LEU A 41 3.55 -15.57 -10.29
N ASN A 42 3.64 -16.89 -10.11
CA ASN A 42 4.80 -17.67 -10.53
C ASN A 42 4.99 -17.65 -12.06
N VAL A 43 3.90 -17.62 -12.83
CA VAL A 43 3.98 -17.41 -14.29
C VAL A 43 4.61 -16.06 -14.63
N VAL A 44 4.24 -15.01 -13.90
CA VAL A 44 4.80 -13.65 -14.09
C VAL A 44 6.28 -13.58 -13.73
N LEU A 45 6.70 -14.28 -12.67
CA LEU A 45 8.07 -14.22 -12.14
C LEU A 45 9.05 -15.14 -12.89
N GLY A 46 8.58 -16.29 -13.42
CA GLY A 46 9.43 -17.31 -14.05
C GLY A 46 10.52 -17.79 -13.07
N ASP A 47 11.75 -17.80 -13.53
CA ASP A 47 12.94 -18.20 -12.76
C ASP A 47 13.48 -17.07 -11.85
N LYS A 48 12.95 -15.86 -11.96
CA LYS A 48 13.41 -14.67 -11.24
C LYS A 48 12.72 -14.46 -9.88
N GLY A 49 11.93 -15.40 -9.43
CA GLY A 49 11.27 -15.30 -8.14
C GLY A 49 10.25 -16.40 -7.90
N GLU A 50 9.58 -16.31 -6.77
CA GLU A 50 8.50 -17.22 -6.42
C GLU A 50 7.42 -16.55 -5.56
N SER A 51 6.24 -17.11 -5.58
CA SER A 51 5.18 -16.73 -4.67
C SER A 51 5.39 -17.39 -3.31
N VAL A 52 5.05 -16.66 -2.25
CA VAL A 52 4.96 -17.17 -0.87
C VAL A 52 3.53 -16.96 -0.36
N ILE A 53 2.92 -18.02 0.19
CA ILE A 53 1.51 -17.97 0.59
C ILE A 53 1.39 -17.61 2.06
N PHE A 54 0.90 -16.39 2.35
CA PHE A 54 0.52 -15.97 3.69
C PHE A 54 -0.44 -14.77 3.69
N ASP A 55 -1.26 -14.71 4.73
CA ASP A 55 -2.02 -13.52 5.10
C ASP A 55 -1.17 -12.71 6.09
N VAL A 56 -1.03 -11.38 5.84
CA VAL A 56 -0.23 -10.47 6.68
C VAL A 56 -0.77 -10.34 8.11
N THR A 57 -2.03 -10.72 8.35
CA THR A 57 -2.66 -10.74 9.67
C THR A 57 -2.32 -12.01 10.47
N LYS A 58 -1.74 -13.05 9.84
CA LYS A 58 -1.48 -14.37 10.43
C LYS A 58 0.01 -14.63 10.62
N LYS A 59 0.54 -14.27 11.81
CA LYS A 59 1.97 -14.40 12.14
C LYS A 59 2.55 -15.79 11.85
N ASP A 60 1.79 -16.86 12.10
CA ASP A 60 2.27 -18.22 11.86
C ASP A 60 2.47 -18.54 10.38
N GLN A 61 1.59 -17.99 9.51
CA GLN A 61 1.79 -18.12 8.06
C GLN A 61 3.03 -17.33 7.61
N ILE A 62 3.25 -16.12 8.14
CA ILE A 62 4.44 -15.32 7.84
C ILE A 62 5.71 -16.04 8.32
N ARG A 63 5.70 -16.68 9.50
CA ARG A 63 6.83 -17.50 10.01
C ARG A 63 7.12 -18.71 9.10
N LYS A 64 6.09 -19.37 8.56
CA LYS A 64 6.28 -20.44 7.58
C LYS A 64 6.93 -19.92 6.30
N ALA A 65 6.48 -18.77 5.79
CA ALA A 65 7.07 -18.11 4.63
C ALA A 65 8.52 -17.67 4.91
N TYR A 66 8.82 -17.14 6.10
CA TYR A 66 10.19 -16.83 6.53
C TYR A 66 11.10 -18.07 6.43
N LYS A 67 10.67 -19.23 6.97
CA LYS A 67 11.44 -20.47 6.89
C LYS A 67 11.67 -20.94 5.45
N GLN A 68 10.68 -20.77 4.56
CA GLN A 68 10.80 -21.06 3.13
C GLN A 68 11.85 -20.14 2.47
N ILE A 69 11.77 -18.84 2.69
CA ILE A 69 12.69 -17.83 2.16
C ILE A 69 14.11 -18.05 2.69
N ALA A 70 14.27 -18.31 3.99
CA ALA A 70 15.55 -18.51 4.65
C ALA A 70 16.33 -19.76 4.14
N LYS A 71 15.64 -20.73 3.55
CA LYS A 71 16.31 -21.86 2.86
C LYS A 71 16.98 -21.44 1.54
N LYS A 72 16.54 -20.35 0.93
CA LYS A 72 17.05 -19.85 -0.35
C LYS A 72 18.02 -18.69 -0.22
N THR A 73 17.85 -17.87 0.80
CA THR A 73 18.72 -16.71 1.03
C THR A 73 18.82 -16.38 2.51
N SER A 74 20.02 -16.02 2.96
CA SER A 74 20.26 -15.53 4.32
C SER A 74 19.97 -14.02 4.48
N LYS A 75 19.65 -13.30 3.38
CA LYS A 75 19.42 -11.86 3.40
C LYS A 75 18.44 -11.42 2.33
N ILE A 76 17.75 -10.32 2.62
CA ILE A 76 16.96 -9.55 1.66
C ILE A 76 17.43 -8.10 1.68
N GLU A 77 17.43 -7.44 0.53
CA GLU A 77 17.81 -6.02 0.44
C GLU A 77 16.62 -5.10 0.72
N ILE A 78 15.41 -5.52 0.36
CA ILE A 78 14.22 -4.67 0.46
C ILE A 78 13.01 -5.49 0.95
N LEU A 79 12.27 -4.92 1.89
CA LEU A 79 10.92 -5.35 2.23
C LEU A 79 9.92 -4.28 1.81
N ILE A 80 9.00 -4.59 0.89
CA ILE A 80 7.91 -3.69 0.50
C ILE A 80 6.60 -4.15 1.14
N ASN A 81 6.12 -3.40 2.13
CA ASN A 81 4.80 -3.56 2.71
C ASN A 81 3.77 -2.88 1.82
N ASN A 82 3.20 -3.64 0.88
CA ASN A 82 2.21 -3.18 -0.07
C ASN A 82 0.80 -3.74 0.20
N ALA A 83 0.68 -4.86 0.90
CA ALA A 83 -0.62 -5.45 1.23
C ALA A 83 -1.55 -4.43 1.90
N GLY A 84 -2.78 -4.32 1.42
CA GLY A 84 -3.74 -3.38 1.96
C GLY A 84 -5.13 -3.52 1.36
N ILE A 85 -6.12 -2.96 2.06
CA ILE A 85 -7.51 -2.85 1.62
C ILE A 85 -8.00 -1.42 1.69
N ALA A 86 -9.03 -1.11 0.90
CA ALA A 86 -9.76 0.14 0.95
C ALA A 86 -11.25 -0.14 0.71
N LEU A 87 -12.04 -0.11 1.77
CA LEU A 87 -13.49 -0.34 1.73
C LEU A 87 -14.20 0.97 2.08
N PRO A 88 -14.83 1.64 1.10
CA PRO A 88 -15.57 2.86 1.36
C PRO A 88 -16.84 2.60 2.17
N ALA A 89 -17.06 3.45 3.17
CA ALA A 89 -18.31 3.49 3.95
C ALA A 89 -18.48 4.87 4.59
N PRO A 90 -19.71 5.34 4.85
CA PRO A 90 -19.93 6.48 5.75
C PRO A 90 -19.39 6.11 7.13
N LEU A 91 -18.60 6.98 7.76
CA LEU A 91 -17.96 6.68 9.04
C LEU A 91 -18.99 6.35 10.15
N GLU A 92 -20.12 7.05 10.14
CA GLU A 92 -21.26 6.81 11.04
C GLU A 92 -21.84 5.38 10.92
N LEU A 93 -21.70 4.74 9.74
CA LEU A 93 -22.24 3.42 9.44
C LEU A 93 -21.15 2.35 9.27
N THR A 94 -19.90 2.70 9.52
CA THR A 94 -18.78 1.75 9.46
C THR A 94 -18.86 0.81 10.66
N SER A 95 -18.92 -0.49 10.41
CA SER A 95 -18.88 -1.47 11.51
C SER A 95 -17.50 -1.50 12.17
N GLU A 96 -17.45 -1.91 13.44
CA GLU A 96 -16.19 -2.12 14.15
C GLU A 96 -15.30 -3.13 13.41
N SER A 97 -15.88 -4.20 12.88
CA SER A 97 -15.14 -5.20 12.11
C SER A 97 -14.52 -4.61 10.83
N ASP A 98 -15.28 -3.83 10.04
CA ASP A 98 -14.75 -3.17 8.84
C ASP A 98 -13.61 -2.19 9.19
N PHE A 99 -13.74 -1.51 10.34
CA PHE A 99 -12.71 -0.60 10.85
C PHE A 99 -11.45 -1.37 11.26
N MET A 100 -11.62 -2.43 12.05
CA MET A 100 -10.51 -3.26 12.53
C MET A 100 -9.82 -4.03 11.41
N ASP A 101 -10.53 -4.42 10.35
CA ASP A 101 -9.94 -5.06 9.17
C ASP A 101 -8.94 -4.12 8.48
N HIS A 102 -9.27 -2.83 8.33
CA HIS A 102 -8.32 -1.86 7.79
C HIS A 102 -7.07 -1.74 8.66
N PHE A 103 -7.22 -1.69 9.97
CA PHE A 103 -6.09 -1.61 10.89
C PHE A 103 -5.25 -2.88 10.89
N SER A 104 -5.91 -4.03 10.96
CA SER A 104 -5.25 -5.35 11.01
C SER A 104 -4.43 -5.62 9.75
N ILE A 105 -4.97 -5.27 8.57
CA ILE A 105 -4.29 -5.54 7.30
C ILE A 105 -3.27 -4.43 6.99
N ASN A 106 -3.71 -3.15 7.02
CA ASN A 106 -2.90 -2.05 6.51
C ASN A 106 -1.79 -1.62 7.48
N VAL A 107 -1.94 -1.87 8.80
CA VAL A 107 -1.01 -1.44 9.84
C VAL A 107 -0.33 -2.62 10.50
N MET A 108 -1.11 -3.48 11.18
CA MET A 108 -0.55 -4.63 11.89
C MET A 108 0.10 -5.63 10.95
N GLY A 109 -0.43 -5.77 9.71
CA GLY A 109 0.18 -6.59 8.67
C GLY A 109 1.61 -6.16 8.34
N ALA A 110 1.85 -4.85 8.20
CA ALA A 110 3.18 -4.32 7.98
C ALA A 110 4.10 -4.57 9.19
N LEU A 111 3.62 -4.31 10.41
CA LEU A 111 4.37 -4.61 11.64
C LEU A 111 4.74 -6.08 11.75
N ASN A 112 3.80 -6.99 11.50
CA ASN A 112 4.04 -8.44 11.55
C ASN A 112 5.13 -8.86 10.55
N CYS A 113 5.08 -8.35 9.31
CA CYS A 113 6.08 -8.64 8.30
C CYS A 113 7.45 -8.11 8.70
N ILE A 114 7.53 -6.87 9.19
CA ILE A 114 8.78 -6.27 9.65
C ILE A 114 9.38 -7.11 10.78
N GLN A 115 8.62 -7.41 11.84
CA GLN A 115 9.10 -8.19 12.99
C GLN A 115 9.66 -9.57 12.59
N ILE A 116 9.00 -10.24 11.64
CA ILE A 116 9.39 -11.61 11.27
C ILE A 116 10.52 -11.61 10.24
N PHE A 117 10.53 -10.69 9.28
CA PHE A 117 11.57 -10.64 8.24
C PHE A 117 12.79 -9.79 8.62
N LEU A 118 12.76 -9.04 9.72
CA LEU A 118 13.88 -8.20 10.17
C LEU A 118 15.22 -8.95 10.28
N PRO A 119 15.29 -10.22 10.73
CA PRO A 119 16.56 -10.94 10.74
C PRO A 119 17.23 -11.05 9.35
N LEU A 120 16.46 -11.13 8.28
CA LEU A 120 16.99 -11.16 6.91
C LEU A 120 17.45 -9.77 6.43
N LEU A 121 16.87 -8.68 6.97
CA LEU A 121 17.28 -7.29 6.68
C LEU A 121 18.49 -6.85 7.50
N LYS A 122 18.71 -7.44 8.67
CA LYS A 122 19.86 -7.15 9.53
C LYS A 122 21.14 -7.90 9.12
N ALA A 123 21.06 -8.76 8.12
CA ALA A 123 22.24 -9.48 7.63
C ALA A 123 23.30 -8.48 7.12
N PRO A 124 24.60 -8.83 7.22
CA PRO A 124 25.67 -7.95 6.77
C PRO A 124 25.44 -7.46 5.34
N MET A 125 25.60 -6.17 5.12
CA MET A 125 25.52 -5.60 3.78
C MET A 125 26.70 -6.08 2.93
N THR A 126 26.39 -6.58 1.75
CA THR A 126 27.40 -6.96 0.74
C THR A 126 27.61 -5.87 -0.29
N THR A 127 26.85 -4.78 -0.18
CA THR A 127 26.93 -3.61 -1.06
C THR A 127 27.04 -2.36 -0.19
N SER A 128 27.55 -1.26 -0.73
CA SER A 128 27.59 0.06 -0.07
C SER A 128 26.19 0.65 0.18
N LYS A 129 25.13 0.00 -0.32
CA LYS A 129 23.77 0.49 -0.24
C LYS A 129 23.02 -0.11 0.95
N PRO A 130 22.36 0.71 1.80
CA PRO A 130 21.59 0.23 2.94
C PRO A 130 20.41 -0.64 2.53
N HIS A 131 20.07 -1.62 3.36
CA HIS A 131 18.81 -2.37 3.23
C HIS A 131 17.61 -1.43 3.47
N GLN A 132 16.46 -1.77 2.94
CA GLN A 132 15.33 -0.87 2.95
C GLN A 132 14.02 -1.52 3.39
N ILE A 133 13.21 -0.76 4.12
CA ILE A 133 11.79 -1.04 4.36
C ILE A 133 10.99 0.03 3.63
N ILE A 134 10.14 -0.37 2.70
CA ILE A 134 9.28 0.54 1.94
C ILE A 134 7.84 0.27 2.34
N ASN A 135 7.18 1.25 2.95
CA ASN A 135 5.78 1.18 3.34
C ASN A 135 4.91 1.93 2.32
N ILE A 136 3.98 1.21 1.68
CA ILE A 136 3.04 1.82 0.74
C ILE A 136 1.89 2.46 1.53
N SER A 137 1.92 3.79 1.61
CA SER A 137 0.88 4.62 2.21
C SER A 137 -0.19 5.00 1.16
N SER A 138 -0.63 6.23 1.18
CA SER A 138 -1.59 6.83 0.25
C SER A 138 -1.56 8.36 0.38
N GLY A 139 -2.12 9.07 -0.59
CA GLY A 139 -2.52 10.47 -0.38
C GLY A 139 -3.48 10.62 0.81
N GLY A 140 -4.31 9.60 1.07
CA GLY A 140 -5.18 9.49 2.26
C GLY A 140 -4.43 9.32 3.59
N GLY A 141 -3.11 9.14 3.60
CA GLY A 141 -2.28 9.10 4.82
C GLY A 141 -1.95 10.47 5.42
N LYS A 142 -2.23 11.55 4.71
CA LYS A 142 -2.11 12.93 5.22
C LYS A 142 -3.45 13.67 5.25
N ARG A 143 -4.47 13.16 4.56
CA ARG A 143 -5.78 13.82 4.44
C ARG A 143 -6.92 12.85 4.59
N GLY A 144 -8.00 13.34 5.20
CA GLY A 144 -9.28 12.66 5.19
C GLY A 144 -9.97 12.82 3.84
N SER A 145 -10.70 11.79 3.44
CA SER A 145 -11.65 11.83 2.33
C SER A 145 -13.00 11.31 2.83
N PRO A 146 -14.12 11.96 2.45
CA PRO A 146 -15.45 11.42 2.78
C PRO A 146 -15.56 9.96 2.35
N PHE A 147 -16.23 9.17 3.14
CA PHE A 147 -16.48 7.73 2.93
C PHE A 147 -15.23 6.82 2.93
N LEU A 148 -14.05 7.35 3.26
CA LEU A 148 -12.82 6.58 3.41
C LEU A 148 -12.25 6.67 4.84
N GLY A 149 -13.10 6.84 5.86
CA GLY A 149 -12.67 7.09 7.23
C GLY A 149 -11.67 6.06 7.75
N ALA A 150 -12.07 4.79 7.85
CA ALA A 150 -11.21 3.70 8.35
C ALA A 150 -9.94 3.53 7.49
N TYR A 151 -10.05 3.65 6.17
CA TYR A 151 -8.89 3.61 5.28
C TYR A 151 -7.90 4.76 5.56
N CYS A 152 -8.38 6.01 5.57
CA CYS A 152 -7.53 7.17 5.84
C CYS A 152 -6.86 7.08 7.20
N MET A 153 -7.59 6.67 8.24
CA MET A 153 -7.04 6.47 9.58
C MET A 153 -5.92 5.42 9.59
N SER A 154 -6.11 4.28 8.91
CA SER A 154 -5.06 3.25 8.78
C SER A 154 -3.82 3.79 8.05
N LYS A 155 -4.00 4.62 7.01
CA LYS A 155 -2.88 5.21 6.26
C LYS A 155 -2.19 6.34 7.03
N HIS A 156 -2.90 7.12 7.86
CA HIS A 156 -2.27 8.04 8.83
C HIS A 156 -1.44 7.27 9.87
N ALA A 157 -1.95 6.13 10.35
CA ALA A 157 -1.21 5.29 11.28
C ALA A 157 0.10 4.75 10.67
N ILE A 158 0.10 4.30 9.40
CA ILE A 158 1.32 3.88 8.69
C ILE A 158 2.32 5.03 8.53
N GLU A 159 1.87 6.25 8.29
CA GLU A 159 2.77 7.42 8.22
C GLU A 159 3.46 7.68 9.59
N GLY A 160 2.68 7.67 10.69
CA GLY A 160 3.21 7.83 12.06
C GLY A 160 4.13 6.67 12.45
N PHE A 161 3.69 5.43 12.23
CA PHE A 161 4.47 4.21 12.43
C PHE A 161 5.82 4.26 11.71
N SER A 162 5.84 4.67 10.44
CA SER A 162 7.07 4.72 9.65
C SER A 162 8.06 5.79 10.15
N LYS A 163 7.58 6.87 10.77
CA LYS A 163 8.45 7.89 11.37
C LYS A 163 9.22 7.32 12.57
N VAL A 164 8.53 6.60 13.44
CA VAL A 164 9.16 5.94 14.61
C VAL A 164 10.09 4.83 14.14
N LEU A 165 9.61 3.94 13.27
CA LEU A 165 10.39 2.82 12.74
C LEU A 165 11.72 3.31 12.12
N ARG A 166 11.72 4.42 11.40
CA ARG A 166 12.93 4.97 10.79
C ARG A 166 14.01 5.29 11.84
N GLN A 167 13.61 5.88 12.96
CA GLN A 167 14.54 6.22 14.04
C GLN A 167 15.13 4.96 14.68
N GLU A 168 14.30 3.94 14.91
CA GLU A 168 14.75 2.68 15.48
C GLU A 168 15.64 1.87 14.53
N MET A 169 15.35 1.92 13.22
CA MET A 169 16.12 1.19 12.21
C MET A 169 17.51 1.79 11.93
N LEU A 170 17.79 3.00 12.39
CA LEU A 170 19.16 3.57 12.38
C LEU A 170 20.15 2.64 13.08
N LEU A 171 19.72 1.94 14.14
CA LEU A 171 20.55 0.95 14.85
C LEU A 171 21.12 -0.14 13.94
N TYR A 172 20.45 -0.42 12.81
CA TYR A 172 20.81 -1.48 11.89
C TYR A 172 21.25 -0.97 10.51
N GLY A 173 21.35 0.34 10.32
CA GLY A 173 21.64 0.93 9.02
C GLY A 173 20.56 0.65 7.96
N ILE A 174 19.31 0.44 8.38
CA ILE A 174 18.18 0.14 7.48
C ILE A 174 17.40 1.43 7.20
N GLU A 175 17.26 1.77 5.92
CA GLU A 175 16.46 2.93 5.49
C GLU A 175 14.96 2.60 5.46
N VAL A 176 14.15 3.54 5.95
CA VAL A 176 12.68 3.41 5.93
C VAL A 176 12.07 4.51 5.07
N CYS A 177 11.45 4.12 3.97
CA CYS A 177 10.80 5.03 3.02
C CYS A 177 9.28 4.85 3.02
N VAL A 178 8.53 5.94 3.01
CA VAL A 178 7.09 5.92 2.77
C VAL A 178 6.80 6.38 1.36
N ILE A 179 6.12 5.53 0.59
CA ILE A 179 5.63 5.87 -0.73
C ILE A 179 4.12 6.05 -0.66
N ALA A 180 3.65 7.24 -1.01
CA ALA A 180 2.23 7.60 -0.99
C ALA A 180 1.69 7.69 -2.43
N PRO A 181 1.01 6.63 -2.93
CA PRO A 181 0.34 6.68 -4.22
C PRO A 181 -0.77 7.73 -4.24
N GLY A 182 -0.88 8.45 -5.37
CA GLY A 182 -2.09 9.14 -5.76
C GLY A 182 -3.08 8.20 -6.46
N ALA A 183 -3.72 8.68 -7.53
CA ALA A 183 -4.57 7.81 -8.35
C ALA A 183 -3.72 6.81 -9.15
N ILE A 184 -3.95 5.52 -8.92
CA ILE A 184 -3.34 4.41 -9.65
C ILE A 184 -4.46 3.51 -10.18
N LYS A 185 -4.37 3.11 -11.44
CA LYS A 185 -5.33 2.22 -12.12
C LYS A 185 -5.25 0.81 -11.53
N THR A 186 -5.99 0.54 -10.46
CA THR A 186 -5.95 -0.75 -9.76
C THR A 186 -7.33 -1.20 -9.30
N LYS A 187 -7.47 -2.50 -9.11
CA LYS A 187 -8.71 -3.11 -8.61
C LYS A 187 -8.97 -2.90 -7.11
N ILE A 188 -8.17 -2.06 -6.42
CA ILE A 188 -8.32 -1.85 -4.96
C ILE A 188 -9.72 -1.32 -4.61
N TRP A 189 -10.29 -0.50 -5.49
CA TRP A 189 -11.62 0.07 -5.31
C TRP A 189 -12.77 -0.84 -5.77
N ASP A 190 -12.49 -1.94 -6.53
CA ASP A 190 -13.53 -2.81 -7.08
C ASP A 190 -14.35 -3.51 -5.99
N LYS A 191 -13.67 -4.00 -4.94
CA LYS A 191 -14.35 -4.57 -3.77
C LYS A 191 -15.17 -3.52 -3.06
N GLY A 192 -14.59 -2.33 -2.89
CA GLY A 192 -15.27 -1.20 -2.27
C GLY A 192 -16.50 -0.76 -3.07
N ARG A 193 -16.39 -0.66 -4.40
CA ARG A 193 -17.53 -0.31 -5.28
C ARG A 193 -18.64 -1.36 -5.21
N LYS A 194 -18.31 -2.66 -5.16
CA LYS A 194 -19.30 -3.71 -4.96
C LYS A 194 -20.06 -3.54 -3.64
N ASN A 195 -19.35 -3.19 -2.56
CA ASN A 195 -19.97 -2.92 -1.26
C ASN A 195 -20.83 -1.65 -1.28
N LEU A 196 -20.46 -0.62 -2.06
CA LEU A 196 -21.26 0.60 -2.23
C LEU A 196 -22.57 0.34 -2.98
N ASN A 197 -22.55 -0.61 -3.93
CA ASN A 197 -23.70 -0.99 -4.73
C ASN A 197 -24.62 -2.01 -4.03
N THR A 198 -24.25 -2.49 -2.82
CA THR A 198 -25.15 -3.30 -2.02
C THR A 198 -26.22 -2.45 -1.36
N ASN A 199 -27.41 -3.04 -1.12
CA ASN A 199 -28.51 -2.36 -0.43
C ASN A 199 -28.19 -1.92 1.02
N LYS A 200 -26.97 -2.20 1.51
CA LYS A 200 -26.50 -1.90 2.88
C LYS A 200 -26.71 -0.41 3.28
N TYR A 201 -26.61 0.50 2.30
CA TYR A 201 -26.71 1.94 2.58
C TYR A 201 -27.87 2.62 1.83
N SER A 202 -28.70 1.86 1.11
CA SER A 202 -29.76 2.38 0.24
C SER A 202 -30.80 3.22 0.98
N THR A 203 -31.12 2.88 2.21
CA THR A 203 -32.09 3.58 3.07
C THR A 203 -31.46 4.73 3.88
N SER A 204 -30.12 4.89 3.82
CA SER A 204 -29.46 5.94 4.58
C SER A 204 -29.49 7.29 3.88
N LYS A 205 -29.41 8.38 4.65
CA LYS A 205 -29.25 9.75 4.11
C LYS A 205 -27.98 9.91 3.24
N TYR A 206 -27.05 8.95 3.27
CA TYR A 206 -25.80 8.96 2.51
C TYR A 206 -25.94 8.37 1.11
N SER A 207 -26.99 7.62 0.81
CA SER A 207 -27.15 6.84 -0.43
C SER A 207 -26.76 7.62 -1.68
N LYS A 208 -27.42 8.76 -1.93
CA LYS A 208 -27.16 9.62 -3.11
C LYS A 208 -25.72 10.17 -3.17
N TYR A 209 -25.09 10.38 -2.01
CA TYR A 209 -23.72 10.90 -1.94
C TYR A 209 -22.70 9.80 -2.17
N MET A 210 -22.98 8.59 -1.73
CA MET A 210 -22.15 7.41 -1.98
C MET A 210 -22.16 7.02 -3.46
N GLU A 211 -23.30 7.15 -4.14
CA GLU A 211 -23.37 6.96 -5.60
C GLU A 211 -22.46 7.97 -6.33
N ARG A 212 -22.51 9.25 -5.97
CA ARG A 212 -21.62 10.28 -6.53
C ARG A 212 -20.16 10.00 -6.21
N PHE A 213 -19.87 9.50 -5.01
CA PHE A 213 -18.55 9.12 -4.61
C PHE A 213 -18.04 7.90 -5.41
N SER A 214 -18.89 6.90 -5.67
CA SER A 214 -18.57 5.76 -6.53
C SER A 214 -18.19 6.20 -7.96
N LYS A 215 -18.99 7.11 -8.56
CA LYS A 215 -18.68 7.71 -9.87
C LYS A 215 -17.35 8.47 -9.85
N TRP A 216 -17.08 9.19 -8.75
CA TRP A 216 -15.80 9.89 -8.59
C TRP A 216 -14.63 8.92 -8.47
N LEU A 217 -14.74 7.84 -7.70
CA LEU A 217 -13.69 6.81 -7.63
C LEU A 217 -13.42 6.21 -9.01
N GLN A 218 -14.47 5.96 -9.80
CA GLN A 218 -14.33 5.46 -11.17
C GLN A 218 -13.55 6.45 -12.06
N SER A 219 -13.84 7.75 -11.95
CA SER A 219 -13.11 8.76 -12.72
C SER A 219 -11.62 8.88 -12.36
N LEU A 220 -11.19 8.36 -11.21
CA LEU A 220 -9.77 8.29 -10.87
C LEU A 220 -9.02 7.23 -11.70
N ASP A 221 -9.71 6.21 -12.20
CA ASP A 221 -9.11 5.20 -13.06
C ASP A 221 -8.71 5.81 -14.42
N ASP A 222 -9.43 6.83 -14.90
CA ASP A 222 -9.12 7.49 -16.19
C ASP A 222 -7.82 8.31 -16.12
N ILE A 223 -7.58 8.97 -15.00
CA ILE A 223 -6.43 9.87 -14.79
C ILE A 223 -5.27 9.22 -14.03
N GLY A 224 -5.46 8.01 -13.52
CA GLY A 224 -4.49 7.30 -12.70
C GLY A 224 -3.24 6.88 -13.49
N LEU A 225 -2.10 6.78 -12.80
CA LEU A 225 -0.91 6.11 -13.35
C LEU A 225 -1.19 4.62 -13.52
N SER A 226 -0.59 4.00 -14.54
CA SER A 226 -0.58 2.54 -14.61
C SER A 226 0.23 1.96 -13.45
N PRO A 227 -0.09 0.74 -12.99
CA PRO A 227 0.71 0.04 -11.98
C PRO A 227 2.18 -0.12 -12.38
N GLU A 228 2.47 -0.33 -13.66
CA GLU A 228 3.81 -0.50 -14.21
C GLU A 228 4.61 0.80 -14.09
N ASN A 229 4.02 1.94 -14.48
CA ASN A 229 4.65 3.25 -14.36
C ASN A 229 4.89 3.63 -12.88
N PHE A 230 3.97 3.24 -12.00
CA PHE A 230 4.16 3.40 -10.56
C PHE A 230 5.32 2.53 -10.06
N ALA A 231 5.35 1.25 -10.42
CA ALA A 231 6.40 0.30 -10.02
C ALA A 231 7.79 0.76 -10.47
N LEU A 232 7.91 1.25 -11.72
CA LEU A 232 9.17 1.80 -12.24
C LEU A 232 9.65 3.01 -11.41
N LYS A 233 8.74 3.91 -11.00
CA LYS A 233 9.09 5.04 -10.12
C LYS A 233 9.53 4.56 -8.75
N VAL A 234 8.85 3.58 -8.15
CA VAL A 234 9.23 2.96 -6.87
C VAL A 234 10.62 2.33 -6.99
N PHE A 235 10.86 1.57 -8.04
CA PHE A 235 12.17 0.99 -8.33
C PHE A 235 13.27 2.06 -8.38
N LYS A 236 13.11 3.10 -9.19
CA LYS A 236 14.09 4.20 -9.29
C LYS A 236 14.36 4.86 -7.93
N ILE A 237 13.35 5.03 -7.10
CA ILE A 237 13.49 5.59 -5.74
C ILE A 237 14.31 4.63 -4.87
N SER A 238 13.98 3.34 -4.90
CA SER A 238 14.68 2.32 -4.12
C SER A 238 16.14 2.13 -4.55
N GLN A 239 16.55 2.57 -5.75
CA GLN A 239 17.94 2.52 -6.19
C GLN A 239 18.81 3.65 -5.63
N LYS A 240 18.24 4.67 -5.01
CA LYS A 240 19.02 5.74 -4.35
C LYS A 240 19.72 5.21 -3.11
N HIS A 241 20.93 5.70 -2.84
CA HIS A 241 21.67 5.39 -1.61
C HIS A 241 20.88 5.87 -0.39
N PHE A 242 20.37 7.09 -0.44
CA PHE A 242 19.46 7.65 0.55
C PHE A 242 18.10 7.92 -0.12
N PRO A 243 17.14 6.99 -0.02
CA PRO A 243 15.80 7.23 -0.53
C PRO A 243 15.11 8.34 0.29
N PRO A 244 14.20 9.11 -0.32
CA PRO A 244 13.46 10.12 0.42
C PRO A 244 12.64 9.47 1.54
N VAL A 245 12.62 10.12 2.71
CA VAL A 245 11.85 9.61 3.87
C VAL A 245 10.35 9.43 3.56
N ARG A 246 9.82 10.28 2.67
CA ARG A 246 8.47 10.21 2.15
C ARG A 246 8.41 10.80 0.74
N ILE A 247 7.69 10.13 -0.15
CA ILE A 247 7.44 10.64 -1.50
C ILE A 247 6.01 10.35 -1.94
N VAL A 248 5.40 11.32 -2.62
CA VAL A 248 4.10 11.14 -3.27
C VAL A 248 4.33 10.86 -4.75
N ILE A 249 3.74 9.77 -5.26
CA ILE A 249 3.75 9.44 -6.68
C ILE A 249 2.34 9.68 -7.23
N HIS A 250 2.17 10.79 -7.93
CA HIS A 250 0.87 11.24 -8.47
C HIS A 250 0.98 11.54 -9.97
N PRO A 251 -0.08 11.33 -10.78
CA PRO A 251 -0.08 11.66 -12.21
C PRO A 251 0.23 13.15 -12.49
N ARG A 252 -0.20 14.02 -11.58
CA ARG A 252 0.01 15.48 -11.64
C ARG A 252 0.70 15.94 -10.35
N PRO A 253 2.04 15.76 -10.22
CA PRO A 253 2.74 15.94 -8.95
C PRO A 253 2.64 17.35 -8.39
N PHE A 254 2.72 18.39 -9.22
CA PHE A 254 2.69 19.79 -8.77
C PHE A 254 1.35 20.19 -8.15
N ILE A 255 0.23 19.75 -8.73
CA ILE A 255 -1.11 20.09 -8.22
C ILE A 255 -1.44 19.26 -6.97
N GLY A 256 -1.07 17.98 -6.98
CA GLY A 256 -1.40 17.07 -5.87
C GLY A 256 -0.62 17.34 -4.58
N LEU A 257 0.66 17.75 -4.69
CA LEU A 257 1.55 17.96 -3.54
C LEU A 257 1.38 19.35 -2.93
N PHE A 258 1.50 20.39 -3.75
CA PHE A 258 1.45 21.78 -3.28
C PHE A 258 0.09 22.12 -2.64
N LEU A 259 -1.02 21.73 -3.31
CA LEU A 259 -2.34 21.96 -2.78
C LEU A 259 -2.60 21.20 -1.47
N GLN A 260 -1.94 20.05 -1.29
CA GLN A 260 -2.16 19.22 -0.09
C GLN A 260 -1.52 19.79 1.17
N ASP A 261 -0.39 20.40 1.07
CA ASP A 261 0.37 20.88 2.24
C ASP A 261 0.11 22.35 2.55
N VAL A 262 -0.40 23.15 1.59
CA VAL A 262 -0.54 24.61 1.70
C VAL A 262 -1.99 25.06 1.92
N LEU A 263 -2.98 24.38 1.33
CA LEU A 263 -4.36 24.86 1.43
C LEU A 263 -5.04 24.48 2.75
N PRO A 264 -5.79 25.41 3.37
CA PRO A 264 -6.52 25.15 4.61
C PRO A 264 -7.51 23.98 4.48
N THR A 265 -7.66 23.19 5.52
CA THR A 265 -8.60 22.05 5.57
C THR A 265 -10.01 22.44 5.21
N ARG A 266 -10.47 23.63 5.64
CA ARG A 266 -11.81 24.16 5.31
C ARG A 266 -12.04 24.35 3.80
N PHE A 267 -10.99 24.71 3.05
CA PHE A 267 -11.08 24.83 1.59
C PHE A 267 -11.35 23.46 0.93
N PHE A 268 -10.62 22.43 1.36
CA PHE A 268 -10.85 21.06 0.86
C PHE A 268 -12.21 20.51 1.25
N ASN A 269 -12.68 20.81 2.47
CA ASN A 269 -14.03 20.42 2.89
C ASN A 269 -15.10 21.03 1.95
N LYS A 270 -14.94 22.31 1.56
CA LYS A 270 -15.84 22.96 0.57
C LYS A 270 -15.74 22.30 -0.80
N LEU A 271 -14.53 21.93 -1.26
CA LEU A 271 -14.36 21.22 -2.54
C LEU A 271 -15.05 19.86 -2.54
N TYR A 272 -14.86 19.06 -1.48
CA TYR A 272 -15.53 17.77 -1.34
C TYR A 272 -17.04 17.93 -1.24
N ALA A 273 -17.53 18.89 -0.45
CA ALA A 273 -18.95 19.18 -0.33
C ALA A 273 -19.56 19.52 -1.69
N LYS A 274 -18.90 20.41 -2.47
CA LYS A 274 -19.34 20.77 -3.84
C LYS A 274 -19.33 19.53 -4.74
N LYS A 275 -18.27 18.75 -4.74
CA LYS A 275 -18.09 17.58 -5.61
C LYS A 275 -19.10 16.47 -5.32
N LEU A 276 -19.39 16.23 -4.06
CA LEU A 276 -20.34 15.21 -3.62
C LEU A 276 -21.78 15.76 -3.55
N GLY A 277 -21.95 17.08 -3.66
CA GLY A 277 -23.25 17.76 -3.59
C GLY A 277 -23.85 17.76 -2.19
N PHE A 278 -22.99 17.85 -1.16
CA PHE A 278 -23.47 18.08 0.21
C PHE A 278 -24.16 19.43 0.33
N PRO A 279 -25.14 19.57 1.24
CA PRO A 279 -25.81 20.85 1.48
C PRO A 279 -24.77 21.95 1.79
N LYS A 280 -24.96 23.12 1.17
CA LYS A 280 -24.21 24.30 1.60
C LYS A 280 -24.78 24.74 2.95
N LYS A 281 -23.96 24.84 3.96
CA LYS A 281 -24.26 25.64 5.14
C LYS A 281 -23.87 27.08 4.89
#